data_cfaf8c9ce774f0624d3b647189567a30
#
_entry.id   cfaf8c9ce774f0624d3b647189567a30
#
_cell.length_a   1.000
_cell.length_b   1.000
_cell.length_c   1.000
_cell.angle_alpha   90.00
_cell.angle_beta   90.00
_cell.angle_gamma   90.00
#
_symmetry.space_group_name_H-M   'P 1'
#
loop_
_entity.id
_entity.type
_entity.pdbx_description
1 polymer ?
#
loop_
_entity_poly.entity_id
_entity_poly.type
_entity_poly.pdbx_seq_one_letter_code
_entity_poly.pdbx_strand_id
1 'polypeptide(L)'
;MDRMIYTAMTGANAAAARQAVLSNNLANASTNGFRAELSTFRAVPVRGDGASTRVMALEATSGELDTPGAAQRTGRNLDAMTVGKAWFGVQALDGTESYTRSGSFEVSPDGTLLTSTGLTVLSDGGAPITAPANAEVTIGFDGTLSARVGNQAPGVIGRLKLVTPTAEDPLRRGTDGLFRAASGDVLPNDPNARVQSGVLEGSNVNPIETMVGMIQAARQFESQMRLLQTAESNDRSAGKLLSPQG
;
A
#
# COMPACT_ATOMS: atom_id res chain seq x y z
N MET A 1 -16.80 10.99 35.72
CA MET A 1 -15.67 11.51 34.88
C MET A 1 -14.91 10.39 34.16
N ASP A 2 -14.94 9.19 34.68
CA ASP A 2 -14.26 8.00 34.17
C ASP A 2 -14.49 7.72 32.66
N ARG A 3 -15.70 7.89 32.15
CA ARG A 3 -16.02 7.59 30.74
C ARG A 3 -15.46 8.62 29.73
N MET A 4 -15.12 9.86 30.16
CA MET A 4 -14.54 10.87 29.26
C MET A 4 -13.08 10.54 28.90
N ILE A 5 -12.36 9.95 29.85
CA ILE A 5 -10.98 9.49 29.64
C ILE A 5 -10.93 8.45 28.54
N TYR A 6 -11.83 7.46 28.55
CA TYR A 6 -11.87 6.40 27.53
C TYR A 6 -12.22 6.96 26.13
N THR A 7 -13.17 7.90 26.03
CA THR A 7 -13.50 8.51 24.73
C THR A 7 -12.36 9.37 24.19
N ALA A 8 -11.67 10.14 25.04
CA ALA A 8 -10.51 10.90 24.63
C ALA A 8 -9.33 9.99 24.23
N MET A 9 -9.12 8.88 24.95
CA MET A 9 -8.11 7.89 24.61
C MET A 9 -8.36 7.23 23.26
N THR A 10 -9.62 6.85 22.94
CA THR A 10 -9.93 6.30 21.61
C THR A 10 -9.71 7.33 20.50
N GLY A 11 -10.01 8.61 20.76
CA GLY A 11 -9.72 9.71 19.82
C GLY A 11 -8.21 9.94 19.62
N ALA A 12 -7.41 9.84 20.68
CA ALA A 12 -5.95 9.94 20.60
C ALA A 12 -5.36 8.75 19.80
N ASN A 13 -5.82 7.53 20.07
CA ASN A 13 -5.37 6.34 19.32
C ASN A 13 -5.74 6.44 17.85
N ALA A 14 -6.95 6.91 17.52
CA ALA A 14 -7.37 7.13 16.13
C ALA A 14 -6.49 8.17 15.43
N ALA A 15 -6.13 9.27 16.10
CA ALA A 15 -5.24 10.28 15.55
C ALA A 15 -3.82 9.73 15.33
N ALA A 16 -3.30 8.93 16.28
CA ALA A 16 -2.00 8.27 16.15
C ALA A 16 -1.97 7.26 15.01
N ALA A 17 -3.00 6.42 14.86
CA ALA A 17 -3.11 5.47 13.76
C ALA A 17 -3.17 6.20 12.40
N ARG A 18 -3.97 7.26 12.29
CA ARG A 18 -4.01 8.10 11.09
C ARG A 18 -2.65 8.72 10.77
N GLN A 19 -1.93 9.19 11.78
CA GLN A 19 -0.59 9.74 11.59
C GLN A 19 0.39 8.68 11.07
N ALA A 20 0.33 7.44 11.55
CA ALA A 20 1.15 6.34 11.08
C ALA A 20 0.90 6.04 9.59
N VAL A 21 -0.38 5.95 9.16
CA VAL A 21 -0.76 5.75 7.76
C VAL A 21 -0.26 6.90 6.88
N LEU A 22 -0.46 8.16 7.29
CA LEU A 22 0.02 9.32 6.54
C LEU A 22 1.55 9.35 6.46
N SER A 23 2.26 8.96 7.52
CA SER A 23 3.72 8.86 7.52
C SER A 23 4.21 7.79 6.55
N ASN A 24 3.56 6.62 6.50
CA ASN A 24 3.85 5.57 5.53
C ASN A 24 3.61 6.06 4.09
N ASN A 25 2.48 6.70 3.83
CA ASN A 25 2.17 7.28 2.52
C ASN A 25 3.22 8.31 2.10
N LEU A 26 3.61 9.21 2.99
CA LEU A 26 4.61 10.24 2.69
C LEU A 26 5.99 9.62 2.39
N ALA A 27 6.42 8.62 3.17
CA ALA A 27 7.67 7.91 2.94
C ALA A 27 7.72 7.23 1.56
N ASN A 28 6.54 6.81 1.05
CA ASN A 28 6.40 6.13 -0.23
C ASN A 28 5.87 7.04 -1.36
N ALA A 29 5.88 8.35 -1.17
CA ALA A 29 5.39 9.29 -2.18
C ALA A 29 6.22 9.29 -3.49
N SER A 30 7.47 8.82 -3.44
CA SER A 30 8.35 8.65 -4.61
C SER A 30 8.54 7.19 -5.03
N THR A 31 7.88 6.23 -4.37
CA THR A 31 7.99 4.81 -4.67
C THR A 31 7.14 4.44 -5.88
N ASN A 32 7.74 3.88 -6.92
CA ASN A 32 7.03 3.48 -8.14
C ASN A 32 5.98 2.41 -7.85
N GLY A 33 4.78 2.59 -8.38
CA GLY A 33 3.66 1.67 -8.22
C GLY A 33 3.03 1.65 -6.82
N PHE A 34 3.41 2.57 -5.93
CA PHE A 34 2.83 2.62 -4.59
C PHE A 34 1.38 3.10 -4.63
N ARG A 35 0.53 2.42 -3.88
CA ARG A 35 -0.87 2.77 -3.64
C ARG A 35 -1.02 3.37 -2.25
N ALA A 36 -1.61 4.56 -2.15
CA ALA A 36 -1.86 5.22 -0.86
C ALA A 36 -2.74 4.34 0.02
N GLU A 37 -2.31 4.15 1.25
CA GLU A 37 -3.08 3.46 2.28
C GLU A 37 -4.16 4.39 2.83
N LEU A 38 -5.36 3.85 3.02
CA LEU A 38 -6.52 4.54 3.59
C LEU A 38 -6.88 3.93 4.93
N SER A 39 -7.00 4.78 5.93
CA SER A 39 -7.53 4.42 7.24
C SER A 39 -8.87 5.12 7.44
N THR A 40 -9.91 4.35 7.70
CA THR A 40 -11.26 4.85 7.98
C THR A 40 -11.65 4.54 9.42
N PHE A 41 -12.29 5.48 10.08
CA PHE A 41 -12.76 5.33 11.45
C PHE A 41 -14.28 5.43 11.48
N ARG A 42 -14.91 4.54 12.24
CA ARG A 42 -16.34 4.55 12.46
C ARG A 42 -16.65 5.05 13.88
N ALA A 43 -17.60 5.96 13.97
CA ALA A 43 -18.16 6.40 15.22
C ALA A 43 -19.12 5.33 15.77
N VAL A 44 -18.81 4.76 16.94
CA VAL A 44 -19.64 3.76 17.60
C VAL A 44 -20.21 4.35 18.91
N PRO A 45 -21.55 4.48 19.02
CA PRO A 45 -22.17 4.97 20.25
C PRO A 45 -21.90 4.00 21.41
N VAL A 46 -21.52 4.57 22.56
CA VAL A 46 -21.40 3.80 23.80
C VAL A 46 -22.80 3.51 24.33
N ARG A 47 -23.20 2.24 24.38
CA ARG A 47 -24.48 1.81 24.92
C ARG A 47 -24.33 1.47 26.40
N GLY A 48 -25.33 1.78 27.22
CA GLY A 48 -25.39 1.53 28.66
C GLY A 48 -26.66 2.17 29.24
N ASP A 49 -26.87 2.02 30.55
CA ASP A 49 -28.00 2.64 31.26
C ASP A 49 -27.87 4.18 31.18
N GLY A 50 -28.87 4.83 30.60
CA GLY A 50 -28.93 6.28 30.41
C GLY A 50 -28.82 6.73 28.94
N ALA A 51 -28.79 8.05 28.72
CA ALA A 51 -28.70 8.64 27.38
C ALA A 51 -27.36 8.34 26.72
N SER A 52 -27.37 7.85 25.47
CA SER A 52 -26.19 7.57 24.66
C SER A 52 -25.64 8.87 24.05
N THR A 53 -24.90 9.63 24.86
CA THR A 53 -24.32 10.95 24.46
C THR A 53 -22.85 10.86 24.06
N ARG A 54 -22.25 9.65 24.07
CA ARG A 54 -20.81 9.44 23.82
C ARG A 54 -20.59 8.45 22.70
N VAL A 55 -19.52 8.72 21.95
CA VAL A 55 -19.15 7.94 20.78
C VAL A 55 -17.67 7.60 20.88
N MET A 56 -17.31 6.36 20.56
CA MET A 56 -15.92 5.90 20.40
C MET A 56 -15.54 5.88 18.93
N ALA A 57 -14.32 6.28 18.63
CA ALA A 57 -13.73 6.11 17.31
C ALA A 57 -13.12 4.70 17.25
N LEU A 58 -13.65 3.84 16.38
CA LEU A 58 -13.09 2.53 16.08
C LEU A 58 -12.58 2.52 14.64
N GLU A 59 -11.39 1.97 14.44
CA GLU A 59 -10.89 1.70 13.10
C GLU A 59 -11.84 0.71 12.42
N ALA A 60 -12.34 1.09 11.24
CA ALA A 60 -13.34 0.30 10.54
C ALA A 60 -12.72 -0.57 9.45
N THR A 61 -11.79 -0.03 8.67
CA THR A 61 -11.17 -0.72 7.55
C THR A 61 -9.89 0.01 7.16
N SER A 62 -8.81 -0.72 6.97
CA SER A 62 -7.68 -0.26 6.17
C SER A 62 -7.88 -0.74 4.73
N GLY A 63 -7.65 0.11 3.77
CA GLY A 63 -7.74 -0.19 2.35
C GLY A 63 -6.74 0.67 1.59
N GLU A 64 -6.68 0.49 0.29
CA GLU A 64 -5.82 1.27 -0.57
C GLU A 64 -6.63 2.10 -1.56
N LEU A 65 -6.06 3.21 -1.99
CA LEU A 65 -6.63 4.02 -3.05
C LEU A 65 -6.28 3.40 -4.42
N ASP A 66 -7.27 2.85 -5.12
CA ASP A 66 -7.07 2.14 -6.41
C ASP A 66 -6.93 3.08 -7.63
N THR A 67 -6.68 4.37 -7.41
CA THR A 67 -6.39 5.29 -8.52
C THR A 67 -4.94 5.12 -8.98
N PRO A 68 -4.67 5.10 -10.30
CA PRO A 68 -3.30 5.02 -10.80
C PRO A 68 -2.48 6.26 -10.44
N GLY A 69 -1.19 6.05 -10.23
CA GLY A 69 -0.23 7.14 -10.11
C GLY A 69 0.10 7.78 -11.45
N ALA A 70 0.86 8.86 -11.43
CA ALA A 70 1.28 9.55 -12.65
C ALA A 70 2.24 8.68 -13.47
N ALA A 71 2.02 8.62 -14.79
CA ALA A 71 2.91 7.95 -15.71
C ALA A 71 4.20 8.77 -15.92
N GLN A 72 5.36 8.16 -15.67
CA GLN A 72 6.67 8.78 -15.81
C GLN A 72 7.45 8.09 -16.94
N ARG A 73 7.77 8.81 -18.01
CA ARG A 73 8.57 8.29 -19.09
C ARG A 73 10.04 8.21 -18.68
N THR A 74 10.61 7.01 -18.71
CA THR A 74 12.03 6.74 -18.41
C THR A 74 12.83 6.45 -19.67
N GLY A 75 12.18 5.90 -20.71
CA GLY A 75 12.81 5.44 -21.94
C GLY A 75 13.66 4.18 -21.78
N ARG A 76 13.67 3.54 -20.59
CA ARG A 76 14.42 2.31 -20.35
C ARG A 76 13.58 1.11 -20.81
N ASN A 77 14.17 0.19 -21.59
CA ASN A 77 13.47 -0.95 -22.20
C ASN A 77 12.85 -1.92 -21.17
N LEU A 78 13.41 -1.97 -19.96
CA LEU A 78 12.96 -2.85 -18.87
C LEU A 78 12.04 -2.15 -17.87
N ASP A 79 11.65 -0.91 -18.13
CA ASP A 79 10.61 -0.23 -17.38
C ASP A 79 9.27 -0.43 -18.08
N ALA A 80 8.27 -0.82 -17.31
CA ALA A 80 6.93 -1.06 -17.82
C ALA A 80 5.85 -0.56 -16.83
N MET A 81 4.80 0.02 -17.36
CA MET A 81 3.61 0.38 -16.61
C MET A 81 2.43 -0.48 -17.09
N THR A 82 1.67 -1.05 -16.18
CA THR A 82 0.43 -1.76 -16.55
C THR A 82 -0.66 -0.79 -16.94
N VAL A 83 -1.43 -1.16 -17.96
CA VAL A 83 -2.59 -0.38 -18.41
C VAL A 83 -3.83 -0.85 -17.65
N GLY A 84 -4.62 0.10 -17.16
CA GLY A 84 -5.86 -0.20 -16.43
C GLY A 84 -5.61 -0.80 -15.03
N LYS A 85 -6.34 -1.88 -14.71
CA LYS A 85 -6.32 -2.51 -13.37
C LYS A 85 -5.39 -3.73 -13.27
N ALA A 86 -4.53 -3.96 -14.27
CA ALA A 86 -3.64 -5.11 -14.27
C ALA A 86 -2.46 -4.93 -13.28
N TRP A 87 -1.93 -6.02 -12.76
CA TRP A 87 -0.79 -6.09 -11.83
C TRP A 87 0.25 -7.05 -12.36
N PHE A 88 1.52 -6.82 -12.03
CA PHE A 88 2.61 -7.74 -12.32
C PHE A 88 2.65 -8.85 -11.29
N GLY A 89 2.78 -10.12 -11.74
CA GLY A 89 3.04 -11.27 -10.88
C GLY A 89 4.53 -11.38 -10.55
N VAL A 90 4.84 -11.46 -9.27
CA VAL A 90 6.21 -11.62 -8.74
C VAL A 90 6.23 -12.70 -7.68
N GLN A 91 7.39 -13.30 -7.44
CA GLN A 91 7.60 -14.20 -6.35
C GLN A 91 8.16 -13.43 -5.16
N ALA A 92 7.45 -13.47 -4.03
CA ALA A 92 7.90 -12.88 -2.78
C ALA A 92 9.05 -13.69 -2.17
N LEU A 93 9.72 -13.13 -1.15
CA LEU A 93 10.86 -13.79 -0.49
C LEU A 93 10.47 -15.08 0.25
N ASP A 94 9.21 -15.24 0.59
CA ASP A 94 8.64 -16.46 1.20
C ASP A 94 8.31 -17.54 0.17
N GLY A 95 8.58 -17.29 -1.13
CA GLY A 95 8.29 -18.18 -2.23
C GLY A 95 6.84 -18.11 -2.74
N THR A 96 5.96 -17.34 -2.10
CA THR A 96 4.57 -17.18 -2.54
C THR A 96 4.46 -16.23 -3.72
N GLU A 97 3.44 -16.44 -4.56
CA GLU A 97 3.11 -15.49 -5.61
C GLU A 97 2.43 -14.26 -5.02
N SER A 98 2.88 -13.11 -5.47
CA SER A 98 2.40 -11.81 -5.02
C SER A 98 2.33 -10.84 -6.19
N TYR A 99 1.69 -9.72 -6.00
CA TYR A 99 1.41 -8.78 -7.08
C TYR A 99 1.94 -7.39 -6.74
N THR A 100 2.46 -6.69 -7.76
CA THR A 100 2.98 -5.34 -7.63
C THR A 100 2.61 -4.47 -8.83
N ARG A 101 2.59 -3.16 -8.64
CA ARG A 101 2.50 -2.16 -9.71
C ARG A 101 3.87 -1.60 -10.10
N SER A 102 4.91 -1.93 -9.34
CA SER A 102 6.27 -1.51 -9.68
C SER A 102 6.78 -2.30 -10.87
N GLY A 103 6.93 -1.64 -12.00
CA GLY A 103 7.39 -2.24 -13.25
C GLY A 103 8.83 -1.88 -13.60
N SER A 104 9.66 -1.51 -12.64
CA SER A 104 11.09 -1.34 -12.84
C SER A 104 11.78 -2.69 -12.72
N PHE A 105 12.23 -3.23 -13.86
CA PHE A 105 12.84 -4.54 -13.92
C PHE A 105 14.34 -4.46 -14.21
N GLU A 106 15.06 -5.50 -13.77
CA GLU A 106 16.50 -5.64 -13.97
C GLU A 106 16.82 -7.11 -14.27
N VAL A 107 17.86 -7.35 -15.06
CA VAL A 107 18.36 -8.71 -15.29
C VAL A 107 19.51 -8.96 -14.33
N SER A 108 19.37 -9.98 -13.50
CA SER A 108 20.42 -10.45 -12.58
C SER A 108 21.63 -10.98 -13.37
N PRO A 109 22.82 -11.05 -12.78
CA PRO A 109 23.98 -11.73 -13.37
C PRO A 109 23.71 -13.18 -13.78
N ASP A 110 22.79 -13.86 -13.10
CA ASP A 110 22.36 -15.22 -13.45
C ASP A 110 21.36 -15.26 -14.60
N GLY A 111 21.00 -14.11 -15.17
CA GLY A 111 20.02 -14.00 -16.23
C GLY A 111 18.55 -13.93 -15.77
N THR A 112 18.26 -14.07 -14.48
CA THR A 112 16.88 -14.01 -13.98
C THR A 112 16.36 -12.58 -14.00
N LEU A 113 15.11 -12.38 -14.45
CA LEU A 113 14.44 -11.09 -14.41
C LEU A 113 13.94 -10.81 -12.99
N LEU A 114 14.42 -9.72 -12.40
CA LEU A 114 14.07 -9.25 -11.06
C LEU A 114 13.40 -7.88 -11.13
N THR A 115 12.65 -7.55 -10.11
CA THR A 115 12.25 -6.16 -9.84
C THR A 115 13.43 -5.37 -9.26
N SER A 116 13.37 -4.04 -9.24
CA SER A 116 14.36 -3.17 -8.58
C SER A 116 14.50 -3.45 -7.06
N THR A 117 13.52 -4.15 -6.47
CA THR A 117 13.55 -4.60 -5.06
C THR A 117 14.11 -6.02 -4.90
N GLY A 118 14.56 -6.66 -5.98
CA GLY A 118 15.16 -8.01 -5.94
C GLY A 118 14.17 -9.17 -5.96
N LEU A 119 12.89 -8.94 -6.24
CA LEU A 119 11.88 -9.99 -6.34
C LEU A 119 11.88 -10.60 -7.73
N THR A 120 11.71 -11.91 -7.82
CA THR A 120 11.68 -12.63 -9.10
C THR A 120 10.37 -12.34 -9.84
N VAL A 121 10.49 -11.96 -11.11
CA VAL A 121 9.34 -11.71 -12.00
C VAL A 121 8.86 -13.02 -12.59
N LEU A 122 7.55 -13.25 -12.53
CA LEU A 122 6.94 -14.49 -13.00
C LEU A 122 6.42 -14.35 -14.43
N SER A 123 6.56 -15.45 -15.18
CA SER A 123 5.93 -15.62 -16.49
C SER A 123 4.44 -15.93 -16.34
N ASP A 124 3.70 -15.85 -17.43
CA ASP A 124 2.28 -16.24 -17.53
C ASP A 124 1.99 -17.67 -17.05
N GLY A 125 2.99 -18.57 -17.15
CA GLY A 125 2.95 -19.92 -16.59
C GLY A 125 3.35 -20.02 -15.11
N GLY A 126 3.69 -18.92 -14.43
CA GLY A 126 4.10 -18.91 -13.02
C GLY A 126 5.57 -19.28 -12.77
N ALA A 127 6.37 -19.51 -13.83
CA ALA A 127 7.79 -19.78 -13.70
C ALA A 127 8.63 -18.48 -13.75
N PRO A 128 9.81 -18.43 -13.11
CA PRO A 128 10.75 -17.33 -13.29
C PRO A 128 11.14 -17.13 -14.76
N ILE A 129 11.32 -15.86 -15.15
CA ILE A 129 11.75 -15.50 -16.50
C ILE A 129 13.27 -15.37 -16.51
N THR A 130 13.92 -16.04 -17.47
CA THR A 130 15.37 -15.96 -17.63
C THR A 130 15.73 -15.40 -18.99
N ALA A 131 16.67 -14.46 -19.01
CA ALA A 131 17.24 -13.87 -20.22
C ALA A 131 18.62 -14.46 -20.51
N PRO A 132 19.02 -14.62 -21.76
CA PRO A 132 20.39 -15.00 -22.12
C PRO A 132 21.40 -13.97 -21.62
N ALA A 133 22.63 -14.40 -21.34
CA ALA A 133 23.69 -13.52 -20.92
C ALA A 133 23.99 -12.44 -21.99
N ASN A 134 24.19 -11.20 -21.55
CA ASN A 134 24.44 -10.05 -22.42
C ASN A 134 23.36 -9.76 -23.47
N ALA A 135 22.14 -10.22 -23.24
CA ALA A 135 21.01 -9.92 -24.12
C ALA A 135 20.42 -8.54 -23.83
N GLU A 136 20.10 -7.80 -24.86
CA GLU A 136 19.24 -6.63 -24.75
C GLU A 136 17.77 -7.12 -24.68
N VAL A 137 17.14 -6.90 -23.53
CA VAL A 137 15.74 -7.34 -23.30
C VAL A 137 14.81 -6.17 -23.54
N THR A 138 13.71 -6.42 -24.24
CA THR A 138 12.64 -5.47 -24.52
C THR A 138 11.29 -6.03 -24.14
N ILE A 139 10.37 -5.17 -23.69
CA ILE A 139 9.01 -5.53 -23.28
C ILE A 139 8.03 -5.05 -24.36
N GLY A 140 7.26 -5.98 -24.91
CA GLY A 140 6.18 -5.68 -25.85
C GLY A 140 4.93 -5.16 -25.15
N PHE A 141 4.02 -4.57 -25.91
CA PHE A 141 2.76 -4.01 -25.41
C PHE A 141 1.83 -5.06 -24.77
N ASP A 142 1.95 -6.31 -25.18
CA ASP A 142 1.20 -7.45 -24.63
C ASP A 142 1.89 -8.13 -23.44
N GLY A 143 3.02 -7.57 -22.97
CA GLY A 143 3.83 -8.15 -21.92
C GLY A 143 4.83 -9.22 -22.40
N THR A 144 4.95 -9.47 -23.71
CA THR A 144 5.95 -10.38 -24.26
C THR A 144 7.34 -9.80 -24.10
N LEU A 145 8.27 -10.63 -23.60
CA LEU A 145 9.67 -10.29 -23.44
C LEU A 145 10.45 -10.86 -24.62
N SER A 146 11.21 -10.02 -25.27
CA SER A 146 12.11 -10.39 -26.35
C SER A 146 13.55 -10.07 -25.99
N ALA A 147 14.45 -10.99 -26.23
CA ALA A 147 15.88 -10.82 -25.98
C ALA A 147 16.67 -10.85 -27.30
N ARG A 148 17.59 -9.94 -27.45
CA ARG A 148 18.51 -9.86 -28.58
C ARG A 148 19.96 -10.00 -28.09
N VAL A 149 20.68 -10.97 -28.61
CA VAL A 149 22.10 -11.18 -28.33
C VAL A 149 22.91 -10.67 -29.50
N GLY A 150 23.70 -9.63 -29.30
CA GLY A 150 24.53 -9.02 -30.36
C GLY A 150 23.69 -8.56 -31.56
N ASN A 151 23.99 -9.07 -32.74
CA ASN A 151 23.37 -8.70 -34.02
C ASN A 151 22.31 -9.71 -34.50
N GLN A 152 21.88 -10.66 -33.64
CA GLN A 152 20.86 -11.66 -33.98
C GLN A 152 19.46 -11.05 -33.93
N ALA A 153 18.51 -11.71 -34.61
CA ALA A 153 17.11 -11.34 -34.53
C ALA A 153 16.60 -11.52 -33.08
N PRO A 154 15.71 -10.64 -32.59
CA PRO A 154 15.13 -10.79 -31.26
C PRO A 154 14.35 -12.10 -31.15
N GLY A 155 14.62 -12.88 -30.11
CA GLY A 155 13.89 -14.09 -29.78
C GLY A 155 12.96 -13.84 -28.57
N VAL A 156 11.77 -14.46 -28.58
CA VAL A 156 10.85 -14.41 -27.44
C VAL A 156 11.42 -15.29 -26.32
N ILE A 157 11.55 -14.75 -25.12
CA ILE A 157 12.03 -15.47 -23.93
C ILE A 157 10.93 -15.76 -22.92
N GLY A 158 9.76 -15.12 -23.03
CA GLY A 158 8.62 -15.34 -22.15
C GLY A 158 7.61 -14.22 -22.27
N ARG A 159 6.59 -14.29 -21.43
CA ARG A 159 5.58 -13.23 -21.26
C ARG A 159 5.39 -12.94 -19.78
N LEU A 160 5.28 -11.67 -19.39
CA LEU A 160 5.01 -11.27 -18.02
C LEU A 160 3.66 -11.80 -17.55
N LYS A 161 3.60 -12.31 -16.34
CA LYS A 161 2.34 -12.62 -15.69
C LYS A 161 1.64 -11.31 -15.32
N LEU A 162 0.49 -11.07 -15.93
CA LEU A 162 -0.37 -9.93 -15.69
C LEU A 162 -1.70 -10.44 -15.16
N VAL A 163 -2.14 -9.90 -14.02
CA VAL A 163 -3.38 -10.32 -13.38
C VAL A 163 -4.30 -9.12 -13.20
N THR A 164 -5.59 -9.31 -13.36
CA THR A 164 -6.60 -8.29 -13.11
C THR A 164 -7.51 -8.76 -11.99
N PRO A 165 -7.45 -8.14 -10.79
CA PRO A 165 -8.30 -8.52 -9.67
C PRO A 165 -9.76 -8.24 -9.99
N THR A 166 -10.64 -9.07 -9.44
CA THR A 166 -12.10 -8.91 -9.56
C THR A 166 -12.67 -8.31 -8.27
N ALA A 167 -13.92 -7.86 -8.32
CA ALA A 167 -14.62 -7.39 -7.13
C ALA A 167 -14.87 -8.51 -6.10
N GLU A 168 -14.93 -9.77 -6.56
CA GLU A 168 -15.12 -10.96 -5.73
C GLU A 168 -13.84 -11.38 -5.02
N ASP A 169 -12.68 -11.15 -5.67
CA ASP A 169 -11.37 -11.44 -5.10
C ASP A 169 -10.43 -10.24 -5.25
N PRO A 170 -10.61 -9.22 -4.40
CA PRO A 170 -9.79 -8.03 -4.41
C PRO A 170 -8.40 -8.32 -3.86
N LEU A 171 -7.41 -7.57 -4.33
CA LEU A 171 -6.07 -7.62 -3.77
C LEU A 171 -6.03 -6.92 -2.41
N ARG A 172 -5.23 -7.47 -1.51
CA ARG A 172 -4.91 -6.88 -0.20
C ARG A 172 -3.42 -6.74 -0.03
N ARG A 173 -2.98 -5.64 0.55
CA ARG A 173 -1.58 -5.41 0.85
C ARG A 173 -1.13 -6.27 2.03
N GLY A 174 -0.02 -6.97 1.85
CA GLY A 174 0.70 -7.66 2.92
C GLY A 174 1.63 -6.71 3.70
N THR A 175 2.21 -7.22 4.77
CA THR A 175 3.20 -6.48 5.60
C THR A 175 4.52 -6.22 4.88
N ASP A 176 4.78 -6.96 3.80
CA ASP A 176 5.93 -6.84 2.91
C ASP A 176 5.74 -5.77 1.79
N GLY A 177 4.58 -5.10 1.78
CA GLY A 177 4.24 -4.10 0.77
C GLY A 177 3.76 -4.67 -0.57
N LEU A 178 3.73 -5.99 -0.72
CA LEU A 178 3.18 -6.69 -1.88
C LEU A 178 1.69 -6.94 -1.71
N PHE A 179 1.03 -7.22 -2.81
CA PHE A 179 -0.40 -7.50 -2.83
C PHE A 179 -0.67 -8.98 -3.07
N ARG A 180 -1.68 -9.51 -2.40
CA ARG A 180 -2.16 -10.88 -2.56
C ARG A 180 -3.67 -10.90 -2.70
N ALA A 181 -4.20 -11.91 -3.37
CA ALA A 181 -5.64 -12.11 -3.46
C ALA A 181 -6.26 -12.31 -2.06
N ALA A 182 -7.45 -11.79 -1.84
CA ALA A 182 -8.14 -11.91 -0.55
C ALA A 182 -8.50 -13.36 -0.23
N SER A 183 -8.70 -14.20 -1.26
CA SER A 183 -8.89 -15.65 -1.15
C SER A 183 -7.63 -16.38 -0.65
N GLY A 184 -6.43 -15.82 -0.89
CA GLY A 184 -5.15 -16.49 -0.71
C GLY A 184 -4.72 -17.35 -1.90
N ASP A 185 -5.55 -17.46 -2.93
CA ASP A 185 -5.26 -18.22 -4.13
C ASP A 185 -4.43 -17.41 -5.15
N VAL A 186 -3.77 -18.12 -6.06
CA VAL A 186 -3.05 -17.53 -7.18
C VAL A 186 -4.04 -17.06 -8.24
N LEU A 187 -3.97 -15.78 -8.62
CA LEU A 187 -4.83 -15.25 -9.67
C LEU A 187 -4.41 -15.76 -11.05
N PRO A 188 -5.37 -16.05 -11.94
CA PRO A 188 -5.08 -16.44 -13.30
C PRO A 188 -4.45 -15.28 -14.09
N ASN A 189 -3.61 -15.63 -15.07
CA ASN A 189 -3.08 -14.65 -16.03
C ASN A 189 -4.22 -14.06 -16.88
N ASP A 190 -4.22 -12.75 -17.04
CA ASP A 190 -5.16 -12.04 -17.92
C ASP A 190 -4.55 -11.82 -19.32
N PRO A 191 -5.02 -12.53 -20.34
CA PRO A 191 -4.48 -12.40 -21.70
C PRO A 191 -4.78 -11.06 -22.35
N ASN A 192 -5.77 -10.32 -21.82
CA ASN A 192 -6.18 -9.01 -22.33
C ASN A 192 -5.42 -7.86 -21.66
N ALA A 193 -4.72 -8.13 -20.57
CA ALA A 193 -3.91 -7.12 -19.91
C ALA A 193 -2.82 -6.58 -20.84
N ARG A 194 -2.50 -5.30 -20.70
CA ARG A 194 -1.52 -4.60 -21.53
C ARG A 194 -0.54 -3.83 -20.65
N VAL A 195 0.66 -3.63 -21.20
CA VAL A 195 1.70 -2.83 -20.57
C VAL A 195 2.20 -1.76 -21.51
N GLN A 196 2.73 -0.70 -20.98
CA GLN A 196 3.42 0.36 -21.72
C GLN A 196 4.90 0.32 -21.33
N SER A 197 5.76 -0.02 -22.30
CA SER A 197 7.21 -0.05 -22.12
C SER A 197 7.81 1.35 -22.07
N GLY A 198 8.93 1.52 -21.37
CA GLY A 198 9.64 2.79 -21.20
C GLY A 198 8.94 3.80 -20.31
N VAL A 199 7.97 3.36 -19.52
CA VAL A 199 7.15 4.16 -18.60
C VAL A 199 7.03 3.45 -17.26
N LEU A 200 7.15 4.18 -16.17
CA LEU A 200 6.86 3.70 -14.82
C LEU A 200 5.59 4.36 -14.28
N GLU A 201 4.85 3.62 -13.49
CA GLU A 201 3.78 4.17 -12.68
C GLU A 201 4.38 4.78 -11.41
N GLY A 202 4.19 6.08 -11.18
CA GLY A 202 4.58 6.73 -9.94
C GLY A 202 3.66 6.37 -8.78
N SER A 203 3.97 6.88 -7.60
CA SER A 203 3.05 6.83 -6.45
C SER A 203 1.78 7.65 -6.71
N ASN A 204 0.64 7.20 -6.20
CA ASN A 204 -0.60 7.97 -6.22
C ASN A 204 -0.77 8.87 -4.97
N VAL A 205 0.26 8.94 -4.12
CA VAL A 205 0.28 9.81 -2.95
C VAL A 205 0.53 11.26 -3.35
N ASN A 206 -0.29 12.17 -2.85
CA ASN A 206 -0.01 13.61 -2.90
C ASN A 206 0.80 14.02 -1.66
N PRO A 207 2.10 14.35 -1.79
CA PRO A 207 2.95 14.65 -0.62
C PRO A 207 2.47 15.86 0.17
N ILE A 208 1.98 16.91 -0.52
CA ILE A 208 1.53 18.15 0.13
C ILE A 208 0.28 17.89 0.97
N GLU A 209 -0.70 17.22 0.40
CA GLU A 209 -1.94 16.85 1.09
C GLU A 209 -1.64 15.94 2.28
N THR A 210 -0.73 14.97 2.12
CA THR A 210 -0.31 14.05 3.18
C THR A 210 0.37 14.81 4.33
N MET A 211 1.26 15.78 4.05
CA MET A 211 1.90 16.62 5.08
C MET A 211 0.86 17.45 5.85
N VAL A 212 -0.09 18.06 5.15
CA VAL A 212 -1.18 18.80 5.80
C VAL A 212 -2.02 17.89 6.69
N GLY A 213 -2.33 16.69 6.19
CA GLY A 213 -3.02 15.67 6.97
C GLY A 213 -2.27 15.25 8.23
N MET A 214 -0.94 15.10 8.16
CA MET A 214 -0.10 14.79 9.33
C MET A 214 -0.14 15.90 10.37
N ILE A 215 -0.06 17.18 9.96
CA ILE A 215 -0.17 18.31 10.88
C ILE A 215 -1.54 18.31 11.58
N GLN A 216 -2.61 18.03 10.83
CA GLN A 216 -3.96 17.94 11.39
C GLN A 216 -4.08 16.78 12.40
N ALA A 217 -3.54 15.59 12.07
CA ALA A 217 -3.55 14.43 12.96
C ALA A 217 -2.76 14.70 14.25
N ALA A 218 -1.58 15.36 14.15
CA ALA A 218 -0.78 15.74 15.32
C ALA A 218 -1.53 16.74 16.23
N ARG A 219 -2.15 17.77 15.66
CA ARG A 219 -2.97 18.73 16.44
C ARG A 219 -4.18 18.06 17.09
N GLN A 220 -4.80 17.11 16.40
CA GLN A 220 -5.92 16.35 16.96
C GLN A 220 -5.44 15.49 18.14
N PHE A 221 -4.31 14.81 18.01
CA PHE A 221 -3.69 14.05 19.10
C PHE A 221 -3.41 14.94 20.32
N GLU A 222 -2.74 16.09 20.13
CA GLU A 222 -2.47 17.05 21.21
C GLU A 222 -3.76 17.52 21.89
N SER A 223 -4.80 17.79 21.12
CA SER A 223 -6.11 18.19 21.67
C SER A 223 -6.70 17.10 22.57
N GLN A 224 -6.64 15.83 22.15
CA GLN A 224 -7.10 14.69 22.95
C GLN A 224 -6.27 14.52 24.23
N MET A 225 -4.95 14.71 24.14
CA MET A 225 -4.06 14.66 25.32
C MET A 225 -4.35 15.76 26.32
N ARG A 226 -4.66 16.99 25.85
CA ARG A 226 -5.09 18.10 26.74
C ARG A 226 -6.42 17.80 27.43
N LEU A 227 -7.38 17.18 26.73
CA LEU A 227 -8.63 16.74 27.33
C LEU A 227 -8.39 15.71 28.44
N LEU A 228 -7.48 14.76 28.24
CA LEU A 228 -7.09 13.78 29.27
C LEU A 228 -6.48 14.46 30.49
N GLN A 229 -5.54 15.40 30.31
CA GLN A 229 -4.93 16.17 31.40
C GLN A 229 -5.97 17.00 32.17
N THR A 230 -6.90 17.62 31.45
CA THR A 230 -7.99 18.40 32.09
C THR A 230 -8.90 17.47 32.91
N ALA A 231 -9.24 16.29 32.38
CA ALA A 231 -10.05 15.31 33.09
C ALA A 231 -9.34 14.83 34.37
N GLU A 232 -8.04 14.55 34.30
CA GLU A 232 -7.24 14.16 35.45
C GLU A 232 -7.16 15.28 36.51
N SER A 233 -6.95 16.54 36.12
CA SER A 233 -6.92 17.70 37.01
C SER A 233 -8.25 17.88 37.70
N ASN A 234 -9.36 17.75 36.98
CA ASN A 234 -10.70 17.84 37.54
C ASN A 234 -10.99 16.72 38.56
N ASP A 235 -10.52 15.51 38.26
CA ASP A 235 -10.68 14.37 39.15
C ASP A 235 -9.90 14.54 40.47
N ARG A 236 -8.65 15.00 40.36
CA ARG A 236 -7.85 15.38 41.55
C ARG A 236 -8.48 16.48 42.38
N SER A 237 -9.08 17.49 41.74
CA SER A 237 -9.75 18.58 42.42
C SER A 237 -11.02 18.11 43.13
N ALA A 238 -11.81 17.25 42.48
CA ALA A 238 -12.98 16.61 43.08
C ALA A 238 -12.61 15.73 44.28
N GLY A 239 -11.53 14.96 44.16
CA GLY A 239 -10.99 14.13 45.23
C GLY A 239 -10.60 14.95 46.49
N LYS A 240 -10.00 16.15 46.30
CA LYS A 240 -9.66 17.05 47.39
C LYS A 240 -10.88 17.62 48.10
N LEU A 241 -11.96 17.85 47.35
CA LEU A 241 -13.23 18.35 47.95
C LEU A 241 -13.99 17.28 48.71
N LEU A 242 -13.77 16.01 48.37
CA LEU A 242 -14.40 14.86 49.02
C LEU A 242 -13.57 14.30 50.19
N SER A 243 -12.31 14.72 50.36
CA SER A 243 -11.50 14.33 51.50
C SER A 243 -12.01 15.09 52.72
N PRO A 244 -12.54 14.46 53.75
CA PRO A 244 -12.87 15.13 54.99
C PRO A 244 -11.55 15.68 55.55
N GLN A 245 -11.48 17.02 55.71
CA GLN A 245 -10.40 17.62 56.46
C GLN A 245 -10.51 17.16 57.92
N GLY A 246 -9.65 16.27 58.33
CA GLY A 246 -9.32 16.05 59.73
C GLY A 246 -8.22 17.02 60.14
#